data_58616028e73ce2c0372080f8d7026b73
#
_entry.id   58616028e73ce2c0372080f8d7026b73
#
_cell.length_a   1.000
_cell.length_b   1.000
_cell.length_c   1.000
_cell.angle_alpha   90.00
_cell.angle_beta   90.00
_cell.angle_gamma   90.00
#
_symmetry.space_group_name_H-M   'P 1'
#
loop_
_entity.id
_entity.type
_entity.pdbx_description
1 polymer ?
#
loop_
_entity_poly.entity_id
_entity_poly.type
_entity_poly.pdbx_seq_one_letter_code
_entity_poly.pdbx_strand_id
1 'polypeptide(L)'
;VLQDTEFRDCTFEACRWQGLRAQNCSFIDCRFVRCQLSGVVFSFCLMRDAVMENCAFRSIAWGGLTGRSAVAQPFAALTNCSFQYSDFSGLALAGFDFSTCQFRECVFDGCALAGADFSGAPLGRTAFTRCDLQKADFRRAEAYAIDPAANKLKGARFSFPEVVALLDSAGIQIE
;
A
#
# COMPACT_ATOMS: atom_id res chain seq x y z
N VAL A 1 -22.93 -9.53 1.64
CA VAL A 1 -22.65 -8.62 2.76
C VAL A 1 -22.10 -9.46 3.89
N LEU A 2 -21.01 -9.02 4.49
CA LEU A 2 -20.41 -9.59 5.67
C LEU A 2 -20.63 -8.58 6.80
N GLN A 3 -21.12 -9.00 7.96
CA GLN A 3 -21.47 -8.06 9.01
C GLN A 3 -21.18 -8.62 10.39
N ASP A 4 -20.70 -7.74 11.29
CA ASP A 4 -20.51 -8.01 12.72
C ASP A 4 -19.74 -9.32 12.99
N THR A 5 -18.67 -9.57 12.19
CA THR A 5 -17.96 -10.85 12.23
C THR A 5 -16.48 -10.63 12.57
N GLU A 6 -15.96 -11.41 13.51
CA GLU A 6 -14.53 -11.47 13.80
C GLU A 6 -13.91 -12.75 13.19
N PHE A 7 -12.86 -12.54 12.43
CA PHE A 7 -11.94 -13.58 11.96
C PHE A 7 -10.62 -13.42 12.70
N ARG A 8 -10.20 -14.46 13.39
CA ARG A 8 -8.94 -14.51 14.11
C ARG A 8 -8.19 -15.78 13.72
N ASP A 9 -6.91 -15.65 13.43
CA ASP A 9 -6.05 -16.77 13.02
C ASP A 9 -6.62 -17.56 11.82
N CYS A 10 -7.39 -16.89 10.95
CA CYS A 10 -8.06 -17.54 9.82
C CYS A 10 -7.19 -17.49 8.56
N THR A 11 -7.27 -18.53 7.75
CA THR A 11 -6.66 -18.55 6.42
C THR A 11 -7.74 -18.51 5.35
N PHE A 12 -7.66 -17.48 4.49
CA PHE A 12 -8.44 -17.34 3.28
C PHE A 12 -7.58 -17.78 2.09
N GLU A 13 -7.95 -18.87 1.46
CA GLU A 13 -7.17 -19.43 0.35
C GLU A 13 -7.97 -19.44 -0.93
N ALA A 14 -7.37 -18.95 -2.00
CA ALA A 14 -7.96 -18.86 -3.35
C ALA A 14 -9.36 -18.20 -3.39
N CYS A 15 -9.64 -17.33 -2.41
CA CYS A 15 -10.91 -16.65 -2.32
C CYS A 15 -11.04 -15.57 -3.40
N ARG A 16 -12.25 -15.42 -3.92
CA ARG A 16 -12.61 -14.34 -4.85
C ARG A 16 -13.73 -13.51 -4.25
N TRP A 17 -13.41 -12.27 -3.88
CA TRP A 17 -14.39 -11.32 -3.38
C TRP A 17 -14.57 -10.20 -4.39
N GLN A 18 -15.78 -10.06 -4.90
CA GLN A 18 -16.12 -9.02 -5.85
C GLN A 18 -17.28 -8.20 -5.32
N GLY A 19 -17.05 -6.90 -5.14
CA GLY A 19 -18.06 -5.98 -4.62
C GLY A 19 -18.57 -6.34 -3.22
N LEU A 20 -17.80 -7.12 -2.45
CA LEU A 20 -18.18 -7.49 -1.09
C LEU A 20 -18.24 -6.23 -0.21
N ARG A 21 -19.28 -6.11 0.58
CA ARG A 21 -19.39 -5.10 1.63
C ARG A 21 -19.19 -5.78 2.98
N ALA A 22 -18.12 -5.40 3.68
CA ALA A 22 -17.84 -5.81 5.04
C ALA A 22 -18.13 -4.63 5.98
N GLN A 23 -18.92 -4.85 7.02
CA GLN A 23 -19.32 -3.85 8.00
C GLN A 23 -19.10 -4.38 9.41
N ASN A 24 -18.46 -3.58 10.28
CA ASN A 24 -18.12 -3.96 11.65
C ASN A 24 -17.37 -5.31 11.74
N CYS A 25 -16.50 -5.61 10.79
CA CYS A 25 -15.76 -6.85 10.79
C CYS A 25 -14.32 -6.63 11.26
N SER A 26 -13.74 -7.66 11.87
CA SER A 26 -12.32 -7.66 12.20
C SER A 26 -11.61 -8.86 11.59
N PHE A 27 -10.39 -8.61 11.10
CA PHE A 27 -9.48 -9.60 10.53
C PHE A 27 -8.16 -9.50 11.30
N ILE A 28 -7.98 -10.36 12.28
CA ILE A 28 -6.84 -10.32 13.19
C ILE A 28 -5.97 -11.55 12.97
N ASP A 29 -4.68 -11.35 12.76
CA ASP A 29 -3.70 -12.42 12.51
C ASP A 29 -4.12 -13.36 11.36
N CYS A 30 -4.80 -12.81 10.35
CA CYS A 30 -5.32 -13.59 9.23
C CYS A 30 -4.31 -13.72 8.09
N ARG A 31 -4.39 -14.82 7.36
CA ARG A 31 -3.60 -15.05 6.13
C ARG A 31 -4.51 -15.05 4.92
N PHE A 32 -4.09 -14.36 3.87
CA PHE A 32 -4.74 -14.38 2.57
C PHE A 32 -3.74 -14.94 1.56
N VAL A 33 -4.06 -16.07 0.96
CA VAL A 33 -3.17 -16.77 0.02
C VAL A 33 -3.88 -16.96 -1.30
N ARG A 34 -3.27 -16.49 -2.39
CA ARG A 34 -3.82 -16.57 -3.76
C ARG A 34 -5.23 -16.00 -3.90
N CYS A 35 -5.57 -14.99 -3.12
CA CYS A 35 -6.88 -14.36 -3.14
C CYS A 35 -6.97 -13.25 -4.18
N GLN A 36 -8.19 -12.99 -4.66
CA GLN A 36 -8.51 -11.89 -5.55
C GLN A 36 -9.65 -11.06 -4.94
N LEU A 37 -9.36 -9.82 -4.57
CA LEU A 37 -10.32 -8.91 -3.99
C LEU A 37 -10.52 -7.70 -4.92
N SER A 38 -11.74 -7.46 -5.37
CA SER A 38 -12.06 -6.35 -6.27
C SER A 38 -13.27 -5.57 -5.78
N GLY A 39 -13.12 -4.24 -5.64
CA GLY A 39 -14.22 -3.37 -5.21
C GLY A 39 -14.78 -3.74 -3.83
N VAL A 40 -13.96 -4.29 -2.96
CA VAL A 40 -14.37 -4.62 -1.60
C VAL A 40 -14.42 -3.33 -0.78
N VAL A 41 -15.53 -3.13 -0.10
CA VAL A 41 -15.75 -1.96 0.77
C VAL A 41 -15.70 -2.41 2.23
N PHE A 42 -14.76 -1.85 2.97
CA PHE A 42 -14.63 -2.05 4.40
C PHE A 42 -15.19 -0.83 5.14
N SER A 43 -16.24 -1.02 5.93
CA SER A 43 -16.87 0.02 6.73
C SER A 43 -16.75 -0.32 8.20
N PHE A 44 -16.09 0.55 8.98
CA PHE A 44 -15.85 0.32 10.41
C PHE A 44 -15.17 -1.03 10.71
N CYS A 45 -14.31 -1.46 9.78
CA CYS A 45 -13.58 -2.72 9.91
C CYS A 45 -12.20 -2.49 10.52
N LEU A 46 -11.65 -3.54 11.12
CA LEU A 46 -10.28 -3.58 11.61
C LEU A 46 -9.54 -4.71 10.89
N MET A 47 -8.37 -4.40 10.36
CA MET A 47 -7.40 -5.40 9.97
C MET A 47 -6.13 -5.19 10.79
N ARG A 48 -5.56 -6.26 11.31
CA ARG A 48 -4.32 -6.20 12.09
C ARG A 48 -3.49 -7.43 11.82
N ASP A 49 -2.20 -7.19 11.60
CA ASP A 49 -1.18 -8.23 11.40
C ASP A 49 -1.53 -9.25 10.30
N ALA A 50 -2.23 -8.78 9.25
CA ALA A 50 -2.58 -9.65 8.13
C ALA A 50 -1.34 -9.98 7.27
N VAL A 51 -1.20 -11.25 6.91
CA VAL A 51 -0.20 -11.73 5.95
C VAL A 51 -0.90 -12.00 4.62
N MET A 52 -0.39 -11.42 3.52
CA MET A 52 -0.96 -11.58 2.20
C MET A 52 0.10 -12.10 1.22
N GLU A 53 -0.19 -13.21 0.55
CA GLU A 53 0.74 -13.90 -0.34
C GLU A 53 0.09 -14.19 -1.69
N ASN A 54 0.77 -13.77 -2.77
CA ASN A 54 0.32 -14.01 -4.15
C ASN A 54 -1.13 -13.54 -4.41
N CYS A 55 -1.51 -12.42 -3.81
CA CYS A 55 -2.88 -11.87 -3.91
C CYS A 55 -2.97 -10.73 -4.93
N ALA A 56 -4.16 -10.54 -5.47
CA ALA A 56 -4.48 -9.43 -6.35
C ALA A 56 -5.62 -8.58 -5.76
N PHE A 57 -5.35 -7.27 -5.66
CA PHE A 57 -6.27 -6.30 -5.06
C PHE A 57 -6.59 -5.20 -6.08
N ARG A 58 -7.86 -4.90 -6.23
CA ARG A 58 -8.32 -3.85 -7.12
C ARG A 58 -9.37 -2.96 -6.46
N SER A 59 -9.19 -1.64 -6.55
CA SER A 59 -10.15 -0.65 -6.06
C SER A 59 -10.51 -0.87 -4.59
N ILE A 60 -9.50 -0.91 -3.71
CA ILE A 60 -9.67 -1.08 -2.27
C ILE A 60 -9.10 0.13 -1.55
N ALA A 61 -9.87 0.68 -0.61
CA ALA A 61 -9.43 1.71 0.30
C ALA A 61 -8.96 1.08 1.63
N TRP A 62 -7.65 0.97 1.79
CA TRP A 62 -7.03 0.33 2.95
C TRP A 62 -7.02 1.20 4.20
N GLY A 63 -7.02 2.53 4.04
CA GLY A 63 -7.04 3.49 5.15
C GLY A 63 -8.25 3.33 6.07
N GLY A 64 -9.36 2.78 5.57
CA GLY A 64 -10.55 2.48 6.37
C GLY A 64 -10.43 1.29 7.32
N LEU A 65 -9.33 0.53 7.26
CA LEU A 65 -9.12 -0.72 8.02
C LEU A 65 -8.33 -0.54 9.32
N THR A 66 -7.95 0.68 9.67
CA THR A 66 -7.17 0.94 10.88
C THR A 66 -8.01 1.03 12.15
N GLY A 67 -9.33 0.93 12.02
CA GLY A 67 -10.25 1.07 13.15
C GLY A 67 -10.12 2.46 13.80
N ARG A 68 -10.31 2.50 15.13
CA ARG A 68 -10.13 3.74 15.94
C ARG A 68 -8.70 3.94 16.44
N SER A 69 -7.77 3.05 16.12
CA SER A 69 -6.39 3.10 16.58
C SER A 69 -5.46 3.53 15.44
N ALA A 70 -4.88 4.70 15.53
CA ALA A 70 -3.88 5.21 14.59
C ALA A 70 -2.56 4.41 14.63
N VAL A 71 -2.44 3.38 15.46
CA VAL A 71 -1.21 2.61 15.67
C VAL A 71 -1.29 1.20 15.09
N ALA A 72 -2.49 0.75 14.70
CA ALA A 72 -2.64 -0.59 14.15
C ALA A 72 -2.11 -0.65 12.71
N GLN A 73 -1.08 -1.46 12.47
CA GLN A 73 -0.65 -1.81 11.12
C GLN A 73 -1.61 -2.85 10.55
N PRO A 74 -2.23 -2.62 9.41
CA PRO A 74 -3.15 -3.60 8.83
C PRO A 74 -2.41 -4.86 8.34
N PHE A 75 -1.14 -4.73 7.97
CA PHE A 75 -0.34 -5.79 7.37
C PHE A 75 0.86 -6.14 8.23
N ALA A 76 1.11 -7.44 8.43
CA ALA A 76 2.38 -7.96 8.93
C ALA A 76 3.36 -8.23 7.77
N ALA A 77 2.88 -8.74 6.64
CA ALA A 77 3.69 -8.96 5.44
C ALA A 77 2.85 -8.97 4.16
N LEU A 78 3.46 -8.49 3.08
CA LEU A 78 2.92 -8.56 1.72
C LEU A 78 3.97 -9.20 0.82
N THR A 79 3.64 -10.34 0.20
CA THR A 79 4.59 -11.05 -0.67
C THR A 79 3.94 -11.32 -2.02
N ASN A 80 4.59 -10.89 -3.10
CA ASN A 80 4.12 -11.08 -4.48
C ASN A 80 2.66 -10.61 -4.69
N CYS A 81 2.28 -9.50 -4.06
CA CYS A 81 0.95 -8.94 -4.19
C CYS A 81 0.87 -7.88 -5.28
N SER A 82 -0.27 -7.79 -5.95
CA SER A 82 -0.54 -6.74 -6.92
C SER A 82 -1.69 -5.86 -6.46
N PHE A 83 -1.52 -4.54 -6.60
CA PHE A 83 -2.49 -3.54 -6.21
C PHE A 83 -2.81 -2.64 -7.41
N GLN A 84 -4.08 -2.48 -7.72
CA GLN A 84 -4.53 -1.59 -8.78
C GLN A 84 -5.64 -0.67 -8.28
N TYR A 85 -5.55 0.63 -8.60
CA TYR A 85 -6.56 1.63 -8.24
C TYR A 85 -6.91 1.62 -6.75
N SER A 86 -5.93 1.35 -5.89
CA SER A 86 -6.12 1.18 -4.46
C SER A 86 -5.58 2.37 -3.68
N ASP A 87 -6.21 2.66 -2.55
CA ASP A 87 -5.89 3.80 -1.71
C ASP A 87 -5.32 3.34 -0.36
N PHE A 88 -4.09 3.77 -0.07
CA PHE A 88 -3.36 3.48 1.17
C PHE A 88 -3.29 4.69 2.10
N SER A 89 -4.10 5.71 1.86
CA SER A 89 -4.01 6.98 2.59
C SER A 89 -4.04 6.82 4.11
N GLY A 90 -3.16 7.55 4.78
CA GLY A 90 -3.09 7.64 6.24
C GLY A 90 -2.49 6.44 6.95
N LEU A 91 -1.93 5.46 6.23
CA LEU A 91 -1.36 4.27 6.86
C LEU A 91 0.04 4.52 7.44
N ALA A 92 0.30 3.86 8.58
CA ALA A 92 1.62 3.83 9.23
C ALA A 92 2.37 2.56 8.76
N LEU A 93 3.25 2.71 7.79
CA LEU A 93 3.97 1.61 7.12
C LEU A 93 5.50 1.87 7.12
N ALA A 94 6.01 2.47 8.18
CA ALA A 94 7.44 2.73 8.31
C ALA A 94 8.24 1.42 8.33
N GLY A 95 9.31 1.36 7.54
CA GLY A 95 10.17 0.19 7.42
C GLY A 95 9.53 -1.03 6.74
N PHE A 96 8.35 -0.85 6.12
CA PHE A 96 7.62 -1.96 5.50
C PHE A 96 8.27 -2.37 4.16
N ASP A 97 8.31 -3.68 3.89
CA ASP A 97 8.86 -4.24 2.66
C ASP A 97 7.77 -4.40 1.59
N PHE A 98 7.89 -3.61 0.52
CA PHE A 98 7.06 -3.66 -0.67
C PHE A 98 7.83 -4.16 -1.92
N SER A 99 9.07 -4.60 -1.77
CA SER A 99 9.97 -4.92 -2.88
C SER A 99 9.45 -6.03 -3.81
N THR A 100 8.62 -6.92 -3.29
CA THR A 100 7.99 -7.99 -4.08
C THR A 100 6.59 -7.64 -4.60
N CYS A 101 6.10 -6.44 -4.31
CA CYS A 101 4.76 -6.01 -4.68
C CYS A 101 4.76 -5.19 -5.99
N GLN A 102 3.61 -5.14 -6.63
CA GLN A 102 3.38 -4.33 -7.83
C GLN A 102 2.20 -3.38 -7.58
N PHE A 103 2.38 -2.13 -7.98
CA PHE A 103 1.35 -1.10 -7.83
C PHE A 103 1.02 -0.49 -9.19
N ARG A 104 -0.24 -0.18 -9.41
CA ARG A 104 -0.68 0.54 -10.59
C ARG A 104 -1.80 1.49 -10.24
N GLU A 105 -1.57 2.79 -10.52
CA GLU A 105 -2.55 3.84 -10.27
C GLU A 105 -3.09 3.82 -8.83
N CYS A 106 -2.20 3.55 -7.87
CA CYS A 106 -2.49 3.59 -6.46
C CYS A 106 -2.17 4.96 -5.86
N VAL A 107 -2.67 5.22 -4.66
CA VAL A 107 -2.44 6.46 -3.94
C VAL A 107 -1.90 6.16 -2.55
N PHE A 108 -0.80 6.81 -2.19
CA PHE A 108 -0.28 6.94 -0.83
C PHE A 108 -0.36 8.42 -0.45
N ASP A 109 -1.32 8.79 0.37
CA ASP A 109 -1.48 10.17 0.81
C ASP A 109 -1.40 10.27 2.33
N GLY A 110 -0.52 11.12 2.83
CA GLY A 110 -0.33 11.31 4.27
C GLY A 110 0.20 10.08 5.00
N CYS A 111 0.92 9.19 4.32
CA CYS A 111 1.43 7.95 4.90
C CYS A 111 2.76 8.15 5.63
N ALA A 112 2.96 7.39 6.72
CA ALA A 112 4.27 7.24 7.35
C ALA A 112 5.00 6.06 6.70
N LEU A 113 5.94 6.34 5.79
CA LEU A 113 6.69 5.38 4.98
C LEU A 113 8.21 5.51 5.21
N ALA A 114 8.63 6.08 6.32
CA ALA A 114 10.05 6.25 6.60
C ALA A 114 10.77 4.90 6.61
N GLY A 115 11.82 4.76 5.80
CA GLY A 115 12.59 3.53 5.65
C GLY A 115 11.87 2.38 4.94
N ALA A 116 10.70 2.60 4.33
CA ALA A 116 10.00 1.59 3.56
C ALA A 116 10.82 1.17 2.32
N ASP A 117 10.76 -0.10 1.96
CA ASP A 117 11.46 -0.67 0.83
C ASP A 117 10.54 -0.88 -0.37
N PHE A 118 10.69 -0.05 -1.40
CA PHE A 118 10.05 -0.17 -2.70
C PHE A 118 11.04 -0.58 -3.79
N SER A 119 12.21 -1.09 -3.41
CA SER A 119 13.28 -1.37 -4.38
C SER A 119 12.84 -2.41 -5.42
N GLY A 120 12.99 -2.06 -6.69
CA GLY A 120 12.57 -2.91 -7.81
C GLY A 120 11.06 -3.05 -8.01
N ALA A 121 10.24 -2.40 -7.20
CA ALA A 121 8.78 -2.47 -7.35
C ALA A 121 8.31 -1.67 -8.57
N PRO A 122 7.50 -2.28 -9.47
CA PRO A 122 6.75 -1.52 -10.47
C PRO A 122 5.69 -0.66 -9.79
N LEU A 123 5.77 0.67 -9.95
CA LEU A 123 4.88 1.62 -9.28
C LEU A 123 3.90 2.34 -10.24
N GLY A 124 3.76 1.86 -11.46
CA GLY A 124 2.86 2.29 -12.54
C GLY A 124 1.92 3.46 -12.27
N ARG A 125 2.42 4.70 -12.30
CA ARG A 125 1.70 5.94 -11.98
C ARG A 125 1.10 6.00 -10.58
N THR A 126 1.68 5.28 -9.62
CA THR A 126 1.33 5.39 -8.20
C THR A 126 1.82 6.71 -7.64
N ALA A 127 0.93 7.45 -7.00
CA ALA A 127 1.20 8.77 -6.46
C ALA A 127 1.53 8.71 -4.97
N PHE A 128 2.54 9.50 -4.58
CA PHE A 128 2.91 9.71 -3.18
C PHE A 128 2.76 11.20 -2.86
N THR A 129 1.88 11.54 -1.94
CA THR A 129 1.57 12.92 -1.57
C THR A 129 1.59 13.07 -0.05
N ARG A 130 2.21 14.11 0.46
CA ARG A 130 2.31 14.42 1.90
C ARG A 130 2.84 13.26 2.75
N CYS A 131 3.63 12.38 2.16
CA CYS A 131 4.20 11.22 2.83
C CYS A 131 5.53 11.54 3.53
N ASP A 132 5.78 10.81 4.61
CA ASP A 132 7.12 10.72 5.16
C ASP A 132 7.86 9.55 4.48
N LEU A 133 8.70 9.89 3.52
CA LEU A 133 9.52 8.94 2.73
C LEU A 133 11.01 9.01 3.14
N GLN A 134 11.32 9.54 4.32
CA GLN A 134 12.71 9.64 4.76
C GLN A 134 13.35 8.25 4.80
N LYS A 135 14.54 8.13 4.20
CA LYS A 135 15.32 6.88 4.11
C LYS A 135 14.61 5.73 3.36
N ALA A 136 13.47 5.97 2.71
CA ALA A 136 12.82 4.95 1.87
C ALA A 136 13.69 4.58 0.68
N ASP A 137 13.58 3.34 0.23
CA ASP A 137 14.36 2.81 -0.88
C ASP A 137 13.50 2.66 -2.14
N PHE A 138 13.76 3.49 -3.15
CA PHE A 138 13.14 3.45 -4.46
C PHE A 138 14.14 3.03 -5.57
N ARG A 139 15.27 2.43 -5.20
CA ARG A 139 16.24 1.99 -6.20
C ARG A 139 15.62 0.94 -7.12
N ARG A 140 15.74 1.11 -8.42
CA ARG A 140 15.14 0.24 -9.45
C ARG A 140 13.61 0.17 -9.41
N ALA A 141 12.96 1.03 -8.62
CA ALA A 141 11.51 1.21 -8.71
C ALA A 141 11.16 2.00 -9.97
N GLU A 142 10.06 1.65 -10.63
CA GLU A 142 9.73 2.22 -11.93
C GLU A 142 8.40 3.00 -11.90
N ALA A 143 8.32 4.05 -12.70
CA ALA A 143 7.09 4.79 -13.00
C ALA A 143 6.35 5.35 -11.77
N TYR A 144 7.07 5.74 -10.72
CA TYR A 144 6.50 6.43 -9.56
C TYR A 144 6.16 7.89 -9.87
N ALA A 145 5.19 8.45 -9.16
CA ALA A 145 4.86 9.86 -9.18
C ALA A 145 5.10 10.46 -7.79
N ILE A 146 6.26 11.08 -7.59
CA ILE A 146 6.69 11.69 -6.32
C ILE A 146 7.05 13.15 -6.59
N ASP A 147 6.34 14.06 -5.95
CA ASP A 147 6.71 15.47 -5.92
C ASP A 147 7.61 15.73 -4.70
N PRO A 148 8.89 16.14 -4.91
CA PRO A 148 9.80 16.43 -3.82
C PRO A 148 9.34 17.56 -2.91
N ALA A 149 8.56 18.50 -3.40
CA ALA A 149 8.04 19.61 -2.62
C ALA A 149 6.89 19.19 -1.68
N ALA A 150 6.16 18.13 -2.05
CA ALA A 150 5.02 17.62 -1.30
C ALA A 150 5.36 16.51 -0.30
N ASN A 151 6.60 15.98 -0.32
CA ASN A 151 6.99 14.83 0.48
C ASN A 151 8.29 15.08 1.26
N LYS A 152 8.49 14.32 2.36
CA LYS A 152 9.76 14.35 3.09
C LYS A 152 10.70 13.27 2.53
N LEU A 153 11.77 13.66 1.84
CA LEU A 153 12.67 12.74 1.14
C LEU A 153 14.09 12.65 1.72
N LYS A 154 14.33 13.17 2.91
CA LYS A 154 15.69 13.15 3.49
C LYS A 154 16.24 11.74 3.59
N GLY A 155 17.32 11.46 2.85
CA GLY A 155 17.99 10.16 2.85
C GLY A 155 17.26 9.08 2.03
N ALA A 156 16.19 9.40 1.31
CA ALA A 156 15.58 8.47 0.36
C ALA A 156 16.56 8.12 -0.77
N ARG A 157 16.49 6.89 -1.26
CA ARG A 157 17.42 6.35 -2.26
C ARG A 157 16.68 6.08 -3.55
N PHE A 158 17.26 6.55 -4.66
CA PHE A 158 16.73 6.38 -6.01
C PHE A 158 17.81 5.85 -6.95
N SER A 159 17.45 5.32 -8.08
CA SER A 159 18.35 4.95 -9.18
C SER A 159 18.18 5.89 -10.37
N PHE A 160 19.25 6.04 -11.15
CA PHE A 160 19.18 6.60 -12.49
C PHE A 160 18.73 5.48 -13.47
N PRO A 161 17.94 5.77 -14.52
CA PRO A 161 17.46 7.10 -14.93
C PRO A 161 16.15 7.58 -14.25
N GLU A 162 15.42 6.74 -13.53
CA GLU A 162 14.06 7.03 -13.03
C GLU A 162 14.02 8.24 -12.08
N VAL A 163 15.12 8.52 -11.38
CA VAL A 163 15.22 9.70 -10.49
C VAL A 163 14.98 11.03 -11.22
N VAL A 164 15.16 11.07 -12.54
CA VAL A 164 14.91 12.26 -13.37
C VAL A 164 13.45 12.72 -13.25
N ALA A 165 12.50 11.80 -13.08
CA ALA A 165 11.10 12.13 -12.88
C ALA A 165 10.84 13.05 -11.65
N LEU A 166 11.72 13.05 -10.65
CA LEU A 166 11.62 13.98 -9.51
C LEU A 166 11.91 15.42 -9.93
N LEU A 167 12.79 15.61 -10.91
CA LEU A 167 13.16 16.94 -11.44
C LEU A 167 12.04 17.48 -12.32
N ASP A 168 11.41 16.63 -13.12
CA ASP A 168 10.25 17.00 -13.93
C ASP A 168 9.10 17.50 -13.05
N SER A 169 8.83 16.81 -11.94
CA SER A 169 7.79 17.22 -10.99
C SER A 169 8.11 18.54 -10.28
N ALA A 170 9.39 18.87 -10.14
CA ALA A 170 9.85 20.16 -9.63
C ALA A 170 9.90 21.28 -10.70
N GLY A 171 9.50 20.99 -11.94
CA GLY A 171 9.52 21.95 -13.07
C GLY A 171 10.92 22.22 -13.62
N ILE A 172 11.88 21.34 -13.37
CA ILE A 172 13.26 21.45 -13.86
C ILE A 172 13.36 20.75 -15.22
N GLN A 173 13.79 21.47 -16.23
CA GLN A 173 14.05 20.91 -17.58
C GLN A 173 15.50 20.41 -17.65
N ILE A 174 15.68 19.21 -18.21
CA ILE A 174 16.99 18.59 -18.45
C ILE A 174 17.18 18.55 -19.96
N GLU A 175 18.25 19.14 -20.43
CA GLU A 175 18.67 19.15 -21.87
C GLU A 175 19.76 18.11 -22.13
#